data_012bdc9e6c17a609b12ec14c49ae2eb2
#
_entry.id   012bdc9e6c17a609b12ec14c49ae2eb2
#
_cell.length_a   1.000
_cell.length_b   1.000
_cell.length_c   1.000
_cell.angle_alpha   90.00
_cell.angle_beta   90.00
_cell.angle_gamma   90.00
#
_symmetry.space_group_name_H-M   'P 1'
#
loop_
_entity.id
_entity.type
_entity.pdbx_description
1 polymer ?
#
loop_
_entity_poly.entity_id
_entity_poly.type
_entity_poly.pdbx_seq_one_letter_code
_entity_poly.pdbx_strand_id
1 'polypeptide(L)'
;MDELVKNSGFEKMILDIEALVNASKNELATSINKVMTVTYWNIGKYIVEFEQDGNAKAAYGKNLLSTISKELTLRLGKGYSRPNLNNMRKFYLKYSNCQTVSDKLSWSHICELIKIDDELERNFYEKEYVVENWNVRTLRM
;
A
#
# COMPACT_ATOMS: atom_id res chain seq x y z
N MET A 1 0.02 -41.13 -20.02
CA MET A 1 -0.38 -39.80 -19.54
C MET A 1 -1.81 -39.79 -19.00
N ASP A 2 -2.78 -40.18 -19.81
CA ASP A 2 -4.19 -40.17 -19.39
C ASP A 2 -4.49 -41.07 -18.20
N GLU A 3 -3.81 -42.21 -18.10
CA GLU A 3 -3.97 -43.13 -16.97
C GLU A 3 -3.43 -42.53 -15.67
N LEU A 4 -2.33 -41.79 -15.74
CA LEU A 4 -1.75 -41.11 -14.58
C LEU A 4 -2.66 -39.96 -14.11
N VAL A 5 -3.23 -39.21 -15.02
CA VAL A 5 -4.16 -38.12 -14.69
C VAL A 5 -5.42 -38.64 -14.01
N LYS A 6 -5.90 -39.84 -14.44
CA LYS A 6 -7.06 -40.50 -13.85
C LYS A 6 -6.78 -41.16 -12.51
N ASN A 7 -5.52 -41.33 -12.15
CA ASN A 7 -5.13 -41.90 -10.86
C ASN A 7 -5.42 -40.90 -9.73
N SER A 8 -6.21 -41.32 -8.76
CA SER A 8 -6.64 -40.44 -7.66
C SER A 8 -5.47 -39.95 -6.80
N GLY A 9 -4.43 -40.78 -6.65
CA GLY A 9 -3.22 -40.38 -5.91
C GLY A 9 -2.41 -39.31 -6.63
N PHE A 10 -2.30 -39.43 -7.95
CA PHE A 10 -1.64 -38.43 -8.77
C PHE A 10 -2.40 -37.09 -8.77
N GLU A 11 -3.73 -37.15 -8.96
CA GLU A 11 -4.57 -35.97 -8.95
C GLU A 11 -4.50 -35.26 -7.61
N LYS A 12 -4.54 -35.99 -6.51
CA LYS A 12 -4.40 -35.42 -5.17
C LYS A 12 -3.06 -34.69 -5.02
N MET A 13 -1.98 -35.28 -5.50
CA MET A 13 -0.66 -34.65 -5.46
C MET A 13 -0.66 -33.32 -6.23
N ILE A 14 -1.26 -33.28 -7.42
CA ILE A 14 -1.34 -32.07 -8.23
C ILE A 14 -2.12 -30.98 -7.50
N LEU A 15 -3.27 -31.32 -6.91
CA LEU A 15 -4.08 -30.38 -6.15
C LEU A 15 -3.34 -29.86 -4.91
N ASP A 16 -2.60 -30.72 -4.23
CA ASP A 16 -1.80 -30.34 -3.08
C ASP A 16 -0.68 -29.35 -3.46
N ILE A 17 -0.02 -29.59 -4.58
CA ILE A 17 1.01 -28.68 -5.11
C ILE A 17 0.40 -27.34 -5.49
N GLU A 18 -0.73 -27.33 -6.16
CA GLU A 18 -1.42 -26.11 -6.54
C GLU A 18 -1.80 -25.27 -5.31
N ALA A 19 -2.36 -25.92 -4.29
CA ALA A 19 -2.72 -25.25 -3.05
C ALA A 19 -1.49 -24.65 -2.34
N LEU A 20 -0.38 -25.38 -2.31
CA LEU A 20 0.87 -24.89 -1.72
C LEU A 20 1.40 -23.65 -2.45
N VAL A 21 1.42 -23.70 -3.78
CA VAL A 21 1.91 -22.59 -4.60
C VAL A 21 1.03 -21.35 -4.40
N ASN A 22 -0.28 -21.51 -4.39
CA ASN A 22 -1.22 -20.40 -4.20
C ASN A 22 -1.08 -19.77 -2.81
N ALA A 23 -0.92 -20.59 -1.76
CA ALA A 23 -0.70 -20.10 -0.41
C ALA A 23 0.60 -19.29 -0.32
N SER A 24 1.67 -19.76 -0.97
CA SER A 24 2.96 -19.06 -0.99
C SER A 24 2.87 -17.71 -1.69
N LYS A 25 2.15 -17.64 -2.81
CA LYS A 25 1.93 -16.38 -3.52
C LYS A 25 1.17 -15.36 -2.68
N ASN A 26 0.15 -15.81 -1.96
CA ASN A 26 -0.65 -14.94 -1.09
C ASN A 26 0.20 -14.40 0.08
N GLU A 27 1.02 -15.24 0.68
CA GLU A 27 1.92 -14.83 1.75
C GLU A 27 2.93 -13.79 1.27
N LEU A 28 3.50 -13.99 0.08
CA LEU A 28 4.42 -13.04 -0.52
C LEU A 28 3.75 -11.68 -0.77
N ALA A 29 2.54 -11.69 -1.35
CA ALA A 29 1.80 -10.47 -1.61
C ALA A 29 1.50 -9.69 -0.32
N THR A 30 1.12 -10.39 0.76
CA THR A 30 0.87 -9.81 2.07
C THR A 30 2.13 -9.16 2.63
N SER A 31 3.29 -9.84 2.51
CA SER A 31 4.57 -9.31 2.97
C SER A 31 4.99 -8.05 2.20
N ILE A 32 4.77 -8.02 0.89
CA ILE A 32 5.06 -6.85 0.06
C ILE A 32 4.20 -5.67 0.50
N ASN A 33 2.90 -5.88 0.70
CA ASN A 33 1.99 -4.83 1.15
C ASN A 33 2.44 -4.24 2.48
N LYS A 34 2.83 -5.07 3.44
CA LYS A 34 3.28 -4.63 4.75
C LYS A 34 4.54 -3.77 4.65
N VAL A 35 5.53 -4.22 3.88
CA VAL A 35 6.79 -3.48 3.70
C VAL A 35 6.52 -2.12 3.03
N MET A 36 5.69 -2.09 1.99
CA MET A 36 5.36 -0.86 1.28
C MET A 36 4.59 0.12 2.17
N THR A 37 3.64 -0.39 2.95
CA THR A 37 2.86 0.43 3.88
C THR A 37 3.75 1.13 4.92
N VAL A 38 4.64 0.38 5.55
CA VAL A 38 5.57 0.92 6.55
C VAL A 38 6.50 1.94 5.90
N THR A 39 7.03 1.62 4.73
CA THR A 39 7.96 2.51 4.02
C THR A 39 7.30 3.84 3.66
N TYR A 40 6.12 3.80 3.06
CA TYR A 40 5.43 5.02 2.62
C TYR A 40 4.93 5.86 3.78
N TRP A 41 4.48 5.24 4.86
CA TRP A 41 4.12 5.96 6.07
C TRP A 41 5.32 6.72 6.65
N ASN A 42 6.49 6.08 6.70
CA ASN A 42 7.71 6.70 7.19
C ASN A 42 8.20 7.83 6.27
N ILE A 43 8.07 7.67 4.95
CA ILE A 43 8.38 8.76 4.02
C ILE A 43 7.47 9.96 4.30
N GLY A 44 6.18 9.72 4.49
CA GLY A 44 5.23 10.76 4.87
C GLY A 44 5.62 11.45 6.17
N LYS A 45 6.05 10.68 7.15
CA LYS A 45 6.53 11.20 8.43
C LYS A 45 7.72 12.14 8.24
N TYR A 46 8.72 11.74 7.46
CA TYR A 46 9.87 12.58 7.19
C TYR A 46 9.48 13.90 6.51
N ILE A 47 8.57 13.84 5.55
CA ILE A 47 8.10 15.03 4.85
C ILE A 47 7.41 15.99 5.83
N VAL A 48 6.49 15.49 6.66
CA VAL A 48 5.75 16.32 7.62
C VAL A 48 6.68 16.92 8.65
N GLU A 49 7.61 16.15 9.19
CA GLU A 49 8.58 16.64 10.17
C GLU A 49 9.45 17.75 9.56
N PHE A 50 9.87 17.59 8.31
CA PHE A 50 10.66 18.61 7.62
C PHE A 50 9.82 19.87 7.37
N GLU A 51 8.56 19.75 7.01
CA GLU A 51 7.65 20.90 6.84
C GLU A 51 7.45 21.70 8.13
N GLN A 52 7.53 21.03 9.29
CA GLN A 52 7.39 21.67 10.59
C GLN A 52 8.66 22.43 11.01
N ASP A 53 9.76 22.20 10.30
CA ASP A 53 10.99 22.98 10.50
C ASP A 53 10.79 24.35 9.83
N GLY A 54 10.90 25.42 10.61
CA GLY A 54 10.75 26.78 10.11
C GLY A 54 11.70 27.13 8.97
N ASN A 55 12.91 26.57 8.97
CA ASN A 55 13.90 26.79 7.91
C ASN A 55 13.46 26.17 6.59
N ALA A 56 12.86 24.97 6.63
CA ALA A 56 12.35 24.30 5.46
C ALA A 56 11.22 25.08 4.82
N LYS A 57 10.29 25.58 5.63
CA LYS A 57 9.15 26.37 5.14
C LYS A 57 9.62 27.67 4.49
N ALA A 58 10.64 28.32 5.04
CA ALA A 58 11.20 29.55 4.49
C ALA A 58 11.97 29.29 3.18
N ALA A 59 12.70 28.15 3.09
CA ALA A 59 13.56 27.85 1.95
C ALA A 59 12.82 27.31 0.73
N TYR A 60 11.83 26.45 0.95
CA TYR A 60 11.17 25.70 -0.15
C TYR A 60 9.72 26.11 -0.39
N GLY A 61 8.99 26.51 0.66
CA GLY A 61 7.61 26.96 0.55
C GLY A 61 6.71 25.96 -0.19
N LYS A 62 5.96 26.46 -1.17
CA LYS A 62 5.02 25.64 -1.96
C LYS A 62 5.70 24.61 -2.86
N ASN A 63 6.99 24.75 -3.11
CA ASN A 63 7.75 23.90 -4.03
C ASN A 63 8.41 22.70 -3.34
N LEU A 64 8.18 22.51 -2.04
CA LEU A 64 8.84 21.45 -1.29
C LEU A 64 8.60 20.07 -1.90
N LEU A 65 7.35 19.69 -2.13
CA LEU A 65 7.05 18.37 -2.70
C LEU A 65 7.63 18.19 -4.10
N SER A 66 7.61 19.23 -4.92
CA SER A 66 8.18 19.18 -6.27
C SER A 66 9.70 18.98 -6.20
N THR A 67 10.36 19.63 -5.27
CA THR A 67 11.82 19.50 -5.06
C THR A 67 12.17 18.10 -4.57
N ILE A 68 11.43 17.58 -3.59
CA ILE A 68 11.63 16.21 -3.07
C ILE A 68 11.42 15.20 -4.20
N SER A 69 10.35 15.36 -4.99
CA SER A 69 10.05 14.47 -6.12
C SER A 69 11.20 14.41 -7.11
N LYS A 70 11.75 15.56 -7.47
CA LYS A 70 12.87 15.65 -8.40
C LYS A 70 14.11 14.92 -7.87
N GLU A 71 14.46 15.17 -6.61
CA GLU A 71 15.63 14.55 -5.98
C GLU A 71 15.47 13.04 -5.83
N LEU A 72 14.33 12.57 -5.37
CA LEU A 72 14.09 11.14 -5.19
C LEU A 72 14.00 10.40 -6.53
N THR A 73 13.42 11.02 -7.54
CA THR A 73 13.35 10.43 -8.88
C THR A 73 14.76 10.25 -9.47
N LEU A 74 15.64 11.22 -9.25
CA LEU A 74 17.03 11.12 -9.71
C LEU A 74 17.79 10.00 -9.01
N ARG A 75 17.54 9.80 -7.72
CA ARG A 75 18.29 8.84 -6.89
C ARG A 75 17.70 7.44 -6.90
N LEU A 76 16.38 7.32 -6.94
CA LEU A 76 15.66 6.06 -6.72
C LEU A 76 14.83 5.60 -7.93
N GLY A 77 14.56 6.48 -8.89
CA GLY A 77 13.76 6.16 -10.06
C GLY A 77 12.29 6.45 -9.88
N LYS A 78 11.43 5.68 -10.55
CA LYS A 78 9.98 5.88 -10.56
C LYS A 78 9.33 5.61 -9.20
N GLY A 79 8.17 6.19 -8.98
CA GLY A 79 7.37 5.96 -7.78
C GLY A 79 7.30 7.13 -6.83
N TYR A 80 8.05 8.19 -7.09
CA TYR A 80 8.17 9.35 -6.20
C TYR A 80 7.65 10.63 -6.84
N SER A 81 6.56 10.51 -7.60
CA SER A 81 5.89 11.67 -8.19
C SER A 81 5.32 12.57 -7.09
N ARG A 82 5.11 13.85 -7.41
CA ARG A 82 4.51 14.79 -6.47
C ARG A 82 3.15 14.30 -5.92
N PRO A 83 2.21 13.81 -6.76
CA PRO A 83 0.96 13.26 -6.24
C PRO A 83 1.17 12.08 -5.30
N ASN A 84 2.10 11.18 -5.62
CA ASN A 84 2.35 10.02 -4.78
C ASN A 84 2.98 10.41 -3.43
N LEU A 85 3.92 11.35 -3.44
CA LEU A 85 4.49 11.90 -2.21
C LEU A 85 3.43 12.60 -1.35
N ASN A 86 2.50 13.30 -1.99
CA ASN A 86 1.40 13.94 -1.28
C ASN A 86 0.49 12.89 -0.63
N ASN A 87 0.26 11.76 -1.29
CA ASN A 87 -0.48 10.65 -0.70
C ASN A 87 0.25 10.04 0.50
N MET A 88 1.56 9.89 0.43
CA MET A 88 2.36 9.41 1.56
C MET A 88 2.26 10.37 2.75
N ARG A 89 2.32 11.66 2.49
CA ARG A 89 2.15 12.72 3.48
C ARG A 89 0.78 12.64 4.16
N LYS A 90 -0.28 12.53 3.37
CA LYS A 90 -1.65 12.39 3.87
C LYS A 90 -1.85 11.10 4.66
N PHE A 91 -1.22 10.03 4.22
CA PHE A 91 -1.27 8.75 4.92
C PHE A 91 -0.74 8.88 6.34
N TYR A 92 0.43 9.49 6.50
CA TYR A 92 0.99 9.75 7.83
C TYR A 92 0.06 10.62 8.68
N LEU A 93 -0.52 11.67 8.09
CA LEU A 93 -1.38 12.59 8.82
C LEU A 93 -2.72 11.97 9.26
N LYS A 94 -3.26 11.02 8.47
CA LYS A 94 -4.56 10.40 8.75
C LYS A 94 -4.47 9.12 9.56
N TYR A 95 -3.33 8.46 9.59
CA TYR A 95 -3.10 7.22 10.31
C TYR A 95 -1.96 7.43 11.30
N SER A 96 -2.28 7.46 12.59
CA SER A 96 -1.27 7.68 13.64
C SER A 96 -0.26 6.54 13.76
N ASN A 97 -0.61 5.36 13.23
CA ASN A 97 0.25 4.18 13.30
C ASN A 97 0.06 3.33 12.04
N CYS A 98 1.13 3.14 11.27
CA CYS A 98 1.09 2.34 10.05
C CYS A 98 0.75 0.86 10.30
N GLN A 99 0.96 0.37 11.52
CA GLN A 99 0.67 -1.02 11.87
C GLN A 99 -0.81 -1.30 12.07
N THR A 100 -1.64 -0.27 12.20
CA THR A 100 -3.09 -0.44 12.33
C THR A 100 -3.77 -0.72 11.00
N VAL A 101 -3.07 -0.49 9.89
CA VAL A 101 -3.59 -0.74 8.55
C VAL A 101 -3.42 -2.22 8.21
N SER A 102 -4.48 -2.84 7.67
CA SER A 102 -4.42 -4.25 7.29
C SER A 102 -3.38 -4.50 6.20
N ASP A 103 -2.59 -5.56 6.35
CA ASP A 103 -1.61 -5.99 5.34
C ASP A 103 -2.27 -6.61 4.10
N LYS A 104 -3.60 -6.77 4.10
CA LYS A 104 -4.38 -7.17 2.93
C LYS A 104 -4.64 -6.00 1.97
N LEU A 105 -4.37 -4.78 2.41
CA LEU A 105 -4.53 -3.58 1.59
C LEU A 105 -3.24 -3.26 0.85
N SER A 106 -3.34 -2.99 -0.46
CA SER A 106 -2.22 -2.48 -1.24
C SER A 106 -2.11 -0.96 -1.09
N TRP A 107 -0.99 -0.40 -1.56
CA TRP A 107 -0.83 1.07 -1.58
C TRP A 107 -1.94 1.75 -2.37
N SER A 108 -2.37 1.15 -3.48
CA SER A 108 -3.47 1.72 -4.28
C SER A 108 -4.77 1.83 -3.49
N HIS A 109 -5.07 0.85 -2.65
CA HIS A 109 -6.24 0.91 -1.77
C HIS A 109 -6.10 2.00 -0.72
N ILE A 110 -4.93 2.12 -0.14
CA ILE A 110 -4.64 3.15 0.86
C ILE A 110 -4.79 4.54 0.24
N CYS A 111 -4.32 4.74 -0.99
CA CYS A 111 -4.50 6.00 -1.72
C CYS A 111 -5.98 6.38 -1.88
N GLU A 112 -6.85 5.39 -2.10
CA GLU A 112 -8.30 5.66 -2.17
C GLU A 112 -8.89 5.96 -0.79
N LEU A 113 -8.47 5.23 0.24
CA LEU A 113 -8.97 5.42 1.61
C LEU A 113 -8.61 6.80 2.18
N ILE A 114 -7.41 7.30 1.91
CA ILE A 114 -6.97 8.60 2.45
C ILE A 114 -7.72 9.78 1.83
N LYS A 115 -8.47 9.58 0.75
CA LYS A 115 -9.36 10.61 0.20
C LYS A 115 -10.60 10.83 1.05
N ILE A 116 -10.92 9.88 1.93
CA ILE A 116 -12.07 9.94 2.82
C ILE A 116 -11.66 10.69 4.08
N ASP A 117 -12.21 11.88 4.30
CA ASP A 117 -11.84 12.73 5.43
C ASP A 117 -12.45 12.27 6.75
N ASP A 118 -13.68 11.75 6.72
CA ASP A 118 -14.35 11.23 7.92
C ASP A 118 -13.68 9.93 8.36
N GLU A 119 -13.15 9.92 9.58
CA GLU A 119 -12.46 8.76 10.15
C GLU A 119 -13.37 7.54 10.27
N LEU A 120 -14.61 7.72 10.70
CA LEU A 120 -15.56 6.63 10.84
C LEU A 120 -15.92 6.03 9.48
N GLU A 121 -16.16 6.87 8.49
CA GLU A 121 -16.44 6.43 7.13
C GLU A 121 -15.24 5.69 6.54
N ARG A 122 -14.04 6.22 6.72
CA ARG A 122 -12.80 5.59 6.24
C ARG A 122 -12.60 4.22 6.88
N ASN A 123 -12.82 4.10 8.19
CA ASN A 123 -12.72 2.83 8.91
C ASN A 123 -13.74 1.82 8.42
N PHE A 124 -14.94 2.27 8.11
CA PHE A 124 -15.98 1.41 7.53
C PHE A 124 -15.53 0.81 6.21
N TYR A 125 -15.05 1.62 5.28
CA TYR A 125 -14.61 1.13 3.97
C TYR A 125 -13.37 0.25 4.06
N GLU A 126 -12.46 0.55 4.98
CA GLU A 126 -11.29 -0.28 5.22
C GLU A 126 -11.69 -1.70 5.64
N LYS A 127 -12.62 -1.81 6.59
CA LYS A 127 -13.12 -3.10 7.06
C LYS A 127 -13.89 -3.84 5.98
N GLU A 128 -14.74 -3.14 5.25
CA GLU A 128 -15.53 -3.73 4.16
C GLU A 128 -14.63 -4.26 3.06
N TYR A 129 -13.58 -3.52 2.72
CA TYR A 129 -12.61 -3.99 1.74
C TYR A 129 -11.97 -5.32 2.17
N VAL A 130 -11.55 -5.42 3.43
CA VAL A 130 -10.89 -6.63 3.95
C VAL A 130 -11.85 -7.80 4.00
N VAL A 131 -13.08 -7.59 4.50
CA VAL A 131 -14.09 -8.64 4.65
C VAL A 131 -14.63 -9.11 3.31
N GLU A 132 -14.96 -8.16 2.41
CA GLU A 132 -15.57 -8.45 1.11
C GLU A 132 -14.55 -8.66 0.01
N ASN A 133 -13.26 -8.48 0.30
CA ASN A 133 -12.18 -8.57 -0.68
C ASN A 133 -12.38 -7.64 -1.88
N TRP A 134 -12.83 -6.41 -1.61
CA TRP A 134 -13.04 -5.41 -2.65
C TRP A 134 -11.73 -5.00 -3.30
N ASN A 135 -11.77 -4.71 -4.61
CA ASN A 135 -10.64 -4.18 -5.33
C ASN A 135 -10.64 -2.64 -5.30
N VAL A 136 -9.56 -2.03 -5.81
CA VAL A 136 -9.39 -0.56 -5.84
C VAL A 136 -10.56 0.12 -6.57
N ARG A 137 -11.02 -0.49 -7.64
CA ARG A 137 -12.11 0.06 -8.46
C ARG A 137 -13.41 0.20 -7.65
N THR A 138 -13.70 -0.79 -6.80
CA THR A 138 -14.86 -0.75 -5.91
C THR A 138 -14.75 0.39 -4.91
N LEU A 139 -13.57 0.65 -4.35
CA LEU A 139 -13.35 1.74 -3.42
C LEU A 139 -13.54 3.13 -4.06
N ARG A 140 -13.33 3.25 -5.37
CA ARG A 140 -13.52 4.53 -6.08
C ARG A 140 -14.97 4.93 -6.24
N MET A 141 -15.88 3.99 -6.10
CA MET A 141 -17.31 4.30 -6.16
C MET A 141 -17.76 5.00 -4.88
#